data_58b97cc2bc0b69ec03ed5144ada21b7e
#
_entry.id   58b97cc2bc0b69ec03ed5144ada21b7e
#
_cell.length_a   1.000
_cell.length_b   1.000
_cell.length_c   1.000
_cell.angle_alpha   90.00
_cell.angle_beta   90.00
_cell.angle_gamma   90.00
#
_symmetry.space_group_name_H-M   'P 1'
#
loop_
_entity.id
_entity.type
_entity.pdbx_description
1 polymer ?
#
loop_
_entity_poly.entity_id
_entity_poly.type
_entity_poly.pdbx_seq_one_letter_code
_entity_poly.pdbx_strand_id
1 'polypeptide(L)'
;MEKAVTKLGTKLQANEEFAEEYGDILSSIKKLSKEYKEEVASVIKETKLPKTNIFSIDNLLEYMKQESEKDKIDFKLNLDFDINEILETKIPQSKLETMLADHIRDAIIAINCSENKERKIKVVLDKEDNNYQIKFYDTGIEFEIETLSKLGLKRATTHKATGGSGIGFMTTFETLKQCKASLIIEEYSDLEYTKAVIIKFDNKNEYRIHSYRAEEIKNKIKDNRIIIE
;
A
#
# COMPACT_ATOMS: atom_id res chain seq x y z
N MET A 1 -29.84 -17.07 17.77
CA MET A 1 -31.13 -16.35 17.67
C MET A 1 -32.16 -17.12 16.84
N GLU A 2 -31.89 -17.52 15.59
CA GLU A 2 -32.81 -18.29 14.72
C GLU A 2 -33.45 -19.53 15.38
N LYS A 3 -32.64 -20.38 16.05
CA LYS A 3 -33.14 -21.58 16.75
C LYS A 3 -34.12 -21.29 17.88
N ALA A 4 -33.96 -20.16 18.58
CA ALA A 4 -34.85 -19.74 19.65
C ALA A 4 -36.18 -19.21 19.11
N VAL A 5 -36.14 -18.46 18.01
CA VAL A 5 -37.31 -17.93 17.30
C VAL A 5 -38.14 -19.06 16.70
N THR A 6 -37.47 -20.04 16.06
CA THR A 6 -38.15 -21.24 15.51
C THR A 6 -38.81 -22.06 16.59
N LYS A 7 -38.21 -22.19 17.79
CA LYS A 7 -38.80 -22.91 18.93
C LYS A 7 -39.99 -22.17 19.55
N LEU A 8 -39.99 -20.83 19.49
CA LEU A 8 -41.13 -20.00 19.90
C LEU A 8 -42.29 -20.17 18.94
N GLY A 9 -42.00 -20.21 17.62
CA GLY A 9 -42.99 -20.38 16.56
C GLY A 9 -43.76 -21.68 16.66
N THR A 10 -43.10 -22.80 16.95
CA THR A 10 -43.81 -24.09 17.15
C THR A 10 -44.78 -24.07 18.35
N LYS A 11 -44.55 -23.18 19.32
CA LYS A 11 -45.47 -23.00 20.43
C LYS A 11 -46.62 -22.03 20.13
N LEU A 12 -46.47 -21.13 19.20
CA LEU A 12 -47.45 -20.11 18.80
C LEU A 12 -48.34 -20.58 17.64
N GLN A 13 -47.93 -21.59 16.86
CA GLN A 13 -48.73 -22.17 15.79
C GLN A 13 -50.06 -22.77 16.22
N ALA A 14 -50.32 -22.90 17.50
CA ALA A 14 -51.61 -23.34 18.02
C ALA A 14 -52.68 -22.22 18.04
N ASN A 15 -52.34 -21.00 17.69
CA ASN A 15 -53.24 -19.85 17.66
C ASN A 15 -53.19 -19.19 16.28
N GLU A 16 -54.22 -19.38 15.48
CA GLU A 16 -54.28 -18.93 14.04
C GLU A 16 -54.09 -17.40 13.93
N GLU A 17 -54.46 -16.63 14.96
CA GLU A 17 -54.35 -15.16 14.98
C GLU A 17 -52.90 -14.66 14.98
N PHE A 18 -51.94 -15.44 15.48
CA PHE A 18 -50.54 -15.09 15.56
C PHE A 18 -49.67 -15.75 14.48
N ALA A 19 -50.20 -16.68 13.73
CA ALA A 19 -49.39 -17.45 12.76
C ALA A 19 -48.92 -16.59 11.56
N GLU A 20 -49.73 -15.64 11.12
CA GLU A 20 -49.40 -14.72 10.01
C GLU A 20 -48.36 -13.69 10.45
N GLU A 21 -48.55 -13.03 11.59
CA GLU A 21 -47.64 -12.05 12.16
C GLU A 21 -46.26 -12.67 12.50
N TYR A 22 -46.27 -13.93 12.99
CA TYR A 22 -45.04 -14.68 13.21
C TYR A 22 -44.30 -15.00 11.92
N GLY A 23 -45.04 -15.35 10.85
CA GLY A 23 -44.48 -15.57 9.50
C GLY A 23 -43.76 -14.34 8.94
N ASP A 24 -44.37 -13.18 9.09
CA ASP A 24 -43.81 -11.91 8.67
C ASP A 24 -42.56 -11.51 9.45
N ILE A 25 -42.59 -11.67 10.78
CA ILE A 25 -41.41 -11.43 11.61
C ILE A 25 -40.28 -12.38 11.25
N LEU A 26 -40.52 -13.65 11.05
CA LEU A 26 -39.54 -14.65 10.66
C LEU A 26 -38.92 -14.33 9.29
N SER A 27 -39.73 -13.91 8.34
CA SER A 27 -39.33 -13.49 7.00
C SER A 27 -38.41 -12.27 7.07
N SER A 28 -38.79 -11.26 7.86
CA SER A 28 -38.05 -10.04 8.08
C SER A 28 -36.67 -10.32 8.75
N ILE A 29 -36.63 -11.20 9.75
CA ILE A 29 -35.37 -11.62 10.40
C ILE A 29 -34.45 -12.34 9.40
N LYS A 30 -34.99 -13.22 8.56
CA LYS A 30 -34.20 -13.92 7.55
C LYS A 30 -33.62 -12.95 6.51
N LYS A 31 -34.42 -11.97 6.08
CA LYS A 31 -33.98 -10.93 5.13
C LYS A 31 -32.85 -10.09 5.73
N LEU A 32 -33.03 -9.56 6.93
CA LEU A 32 -31.99 -8.80 7.65
C LEU A 32 -30.71 -9.60 7.89
N SER A 33 -30.84 -10.88 8.26
CA SER A 33 -29.69 -11.76 8.43
C SER A 33 -28.90 -11.99 7.14
N LYS A 34 -29.60 -12.07 6.00
CA LYS A 34 -28.98 -12.20 4.69
C LYS A 34 -28.28 -10.91 4.28
N GLU A 35 -28.95 -9.78 4.38
CA GLU A 35 -28.40 -8.46 4.08
C GLU A 35 -27.16 -8.18 4.94
N TYR A 36 -27.20 -8.44 6.24
CA TYR A 36 -26.04 -8.29 7.12
C TYR A 36 -24.88 -9.21 6.74
N LYS A 37 -25.14 -10.47 6.35
CA LYS A 37 -24.09 -11.38 5.87
C LYS A 37 -23.45 -10.91 4.57
N GLU A 38 -24.24 -10.37 3.64
CA GLU A 38 -23.76 -9.82 2.39
C GLU A 38 -22.92 -8.55 2.62
N GLU A 39 -23.37 -7.66 3.51
CA GLU A 39 -22.64 -6.45 3.90
C GLU A 39 -21.32 -6.80 4.58
N VAL A 40 -21.32 -7.68 5.58
CA VAL A 40 -20.10 -8.15 6.25
C VAL A 40 -19.16 -8.85 5.26
N ALA A 41 -19.67 -9.66 4.34
CA ALA A 41 -18.86 -10.32 3.33
C ALA A 41 -18.22 -9.32 2.34
N SER A 42 -18.92 -8.23 1.99
CA SER A 42 -18.37 -7.16 1.15
C SER A 42 -17.24 -6.43 1.88
N VAL A 43 -17.47 -6.03 3.13
CA VAL A 43 -16.45 -5.36 3.96
C VAL A 43 -15.22 -6.26 4.14
N ILE A 44 -15.41 -7.55 4.45
CA ILE A 44 -14.29 -8.50 4.57
C ILE A 44 -13.54 -8.67 3.24
N LYS A 45 -14.23 -8.61 2.10
CA LYS A 45 -13.61 -8.72 0.78
C LYS A 45 -12.79 -7.47 0.45
N GLU A 46 -13.29 -6.28 0.80
CA GLU A 46 -12.58 -5.01 0.61
C GLU A 46 -11.36 -4.87 1.52
N THR A 47 -11.36 -5.51 2.69
CA THR A 47 -10.23 -5.44 3.64
C THR A 47 -9.13 -6.46 3.35
N LYS A 48 -9.37 -7.48 2.52
CA LYS A 48 -8.35 -8.47 2.18
C LYS A 48 -7.43 -7.96 1.08
N LEU A 49 -6.12 -8.08 1.32
CA LEU A 49 -5.13 -7.79 0.29
C LEU A 49 -5.20 -8.86 -0.83
N PRO A 50 -4.94 -8.46 -2.10
CA PRO A 50 -4.71 -9.41 -3.17
C PRO A 50 -3.52 -10.32 -2.82
N LYS A 51 -3.58 -11.57 -3.27
CA LYS A 51 -2.56 -12.59 -2.95
C LYS A 51 -1.53 -12.68 -4.07
N THR A 52 -0.27 -12.68 -3.67
CA THR A 52 0.86 -12.94 -4.59
C THR A 52 1.07 -14.44 -4.80
N ASN A 53 0.44 -15.30 -3.99
CA ASN A 53 0.66 -16.74 -3.91
C ASN A 53 2.07 -17.13 -3.44
N ILE A 54 2.85 -16.19 -2.91
CA ILE A 54 4.13 -16.42 -2.26
C ILE A 54 3.96 -16.13 -0.77
N PHE A 55 3.98 -17.17 0.03
CA PHE A 55 3.63 -17.13 1.45
C PHE A 55 4.36 -16.05 2.25
N SER A 56 5.68 -15.88 2.04
CA SER A 56 6.47 -14.90 2.77
C SER A 56 6.13 -13.46 2.37
N ILE A 57 5.88 -13.21 1.08
CA ILE A 57 5.48 -11.87 0.58
C ILE A 57 4.07 -11.54 1.06
N ASP A 58 3.14 -12.50 0.98
CA ASP A 58 1.77 -12.30 1.48
C ASP A 58 1.75 -11.97 2.97
N ASN A 59 2.55 -12.69 3.79
CA ASN A 59 2.66 -12.42 5.22
C ASN A 59 3.33 -11.06 5.51
N LEU A 60 4.36 -10.69 4.75
CA LEU A 60 4.99 -9.39 4.86
C LEU A 60 4.01 -8.26 4.59
N LEU A 61 3.26 -8.33 3.49
CA LEU A 61 2.29 -7.29 3.11
C LEU A 61 1.15 -7.20 4.12
N GLU A 62 0.65 -8.33 4.62
CA GLU A 62 -0.36 -8.34 5.68
C GLU A 62 0.17 -7.73 6.99
N TYR A 63 1.41 -8.05 7.37
CA TYR A 63 2.08 -7.44 8.52
C TYR A 63 2.24 -5.91 8.35
N MET A 64 2.68 -5.45 7.18
CA MET A 64 2.85 -4.02 6.91
C MET A 64 1.51 -3.27 6.89
N LYS A 65 0.44 -3.92 6.42
CA LYS A 65 -0.92 -3.39 6.53
C LYS A 65 -1.33 -3.21 7.99
N GLN A 66 -1.12 -4.24 8.84
CA GLN A 66 -1.44 -4.16 10.27
C GLN A 66 -0.64 -3.06 10.98
N GLU A 67 0.66 -2.88 10.64
CA GLU A 67 1.47 -1.77 11.16
C GLU A 67 0.90 -0.41 10.73
N SER A 68 0.45 -0.28 9.48
CA SER A 68 -0.20 0.93 8.97
C SER A 68 -1.53 1.23 9.70
N GLU A 69 -2.33 0.20 9.93
CA GLU A 69 -3.63 0.33 10.63
C GLU A 69 -3.49 0.79 12.09
N LYS A 70 -2.39 0.43 12.79
CA LYS A 70 -2.10 0.93 14.14
C LYS A 70 -2.00 2.45 14.18
N ASP A 71 -1.46 3.03 13.12
CA ASP A 71 -1.30 4.47 12.94
C ASP A 71 -2.50 5.10 12.20
N LYS A 72 -3.60 4.37 12.02
CA LYS A 72 -4.81 4.81 11.31
C LYS A 72 -4.52 5.22 9.85
N ILE A 73 -3.63 4.51 9.19
CA ILE A 73 -3.28 4.70 7.78
C ILE A 73 -4.08 3.71 6.95
N ASP A 74 -4.83 4.20 5.95
CA ASP A 74 -5.50 3.37 4.96
C ASP A 74 -4.45 2.77 4.00
N PHE A 75 -4.33 1.44 4.03
CA PHE A 75 -3.35 0.71 3.23
C PHE A 75 -4.03 -0.02 2.08
N LYS A 76 -3.60 0.26 0.85
CA LYS A 76 -4.09 -0.39 -0.37
C LYS A 76 -2.98 -1.08 -1.13
N LEU A 77 -3.27 -2.24 -1.70
CA LEU A 77 -2.39 -3.00 -2.57
C LEU A 77 -3.10 -3.30 -3.89
N ASN A 78 -2.46 -2.95 -5.00
CA ASN A 78 -2.85 -3.37 -6.33
C ASN A 78 -1.77 -4.29 -6.91
N LEU A 79 -2.18 -5.39 -7.51
CA LEU A 79 -1.29 -6.39 -8.10
C LEU A 79 -1.84 -6.75 -9.47
N ASP A 80 -1.16 -6.30 -10.54
CA ASP A 80 -1.64 -6.40 -11.92
C ASP A 80 -0.86 -7.43 -12.75
N PHE A 81 0.06 -8.20 -12.15
CA PHE A 81 0.78 -9.29 -12.79
C PHE A 81 1.14 -10.40 -11.79
N ASP A 82 1.52 -11.58 -12.30
CA ASP A 82 2.04 -12.66 -11.45
C ASP A 82 3.45 -12.30 -10.96
N ILE A 83 3.60 -12.16 -9.64
CA ILE A 83 4.86 -11.76 -9.03
C ILE A 83 6.02 -12.72 -9.32
N ASN A 84 5.73 -13.98 -9.65
CA ASN A 84 6.76 -14.94 -10.05
C ASN A 84 7.51 -14.49 -11.29
N GLU A 85 6.86 -13.76 -12.21
CA GLU A 85 7.51 -13.25 -13.43
C GLU A 85 8.68 -12.30 -13.13
N ILE A 86 8.53 -11.43 -12.12
CA ILE A 86 9.60 -10.50 -11.73
C ILE A 86 10.68 -11.20 -10.91
N LEU A 87 10.31 -12.18 -10.07
CA LEU A 87 11.26 -12.92 -9.26
C LEU A 87 12.16 -13.83 -10.10
N GLU A 88 11.63 -14.41 -11.17
CA GLU A 88 12.41 -15.25 -12.08
C GLU A 88 13.37 -14.46 -12.96
N THR A 89 13.03 -13.19 -13.29
CA THR A 89 13.70 -12.45 -14.35
C THR A 89 14.43 -11.18 -13.91
N LYS A 90 14.05 -10.58 -12.79
CA LYS A 90 14.50 -9.23 -12.43
C LYS A 90 15.13 -9.11 -11.05
N ILE A 91 14.54 -9.66 -10.00
CA ILE A 91 14.96 -9.41 -8.63
C ILE A 91 14.84 -10.66 -7.76
N PRO A 92 15.85 -11.01 -6.94
CA PRO A 92 15.73 -12.07 -5.96
C PRO A 92 14.62 -11.78 -4.94
N GLN A 93 13.86 -12.81 -4.54
CA GLN A 93 12.75 -12.70 -3.62
C GLN A 93 13.11 -11.94 -2.32
N SER A 94 14.21 -12.29 -1.68
CA SER A 94 14.64 -11.63 -0.44
C SER A 94 14.93 -10.15 -0.61
N LYS A 95 15.38 -9.72 -1.79
CA LYS A 95 15.60 -8.31 -2.11
C LYS A 95 14.28 -7.57 -2.35
N LEU A 96 13.33 -8.22 -2.99
CA LEU A 96 11.98 -7.68 -3.15
C LEU A 96 11.29 -7.51 -1.80
N GLU A 97 11.35 -8.52 -0.93
CA GLU A 97 10.79 -8.46 0.43
C GLU A 97 11.38 -7.31 1.25
N THR A 98 12.71 -7.16 1.23
CA THR A 98 13.39 -6.05 1.91
C THR A 98 12.93 -4.71 1.36
N MET A 99 12.86 -4.55 0.04
CA MET A 99 12.46 -3.32 -0.64
C MET A 99 11.01 -2.94 -0.29
N LEU A 100 10.08 -3.91 -0.34
CA LEU A 100 8.69 -3.69 0.06
C LEU A 100 8.61 -3.23 1.52
N ALA A 101 9.28 -3.92 2.45
CA ALA A 101 9.27 -3.58 3.87
C ALA A 101 9.84 -2.19 4.14
N ASP A 102 10.98 -1.86 3.55
CA ASP A 102 11.67 -0.60 3.79
C ASP A 102 10.85 0.59 3.28
N HIS A 103 10.37 0.55 2.03
CA HIS A 103 9.58 1.66 1.47
C HIS A 103 8.22 1.85 2.12
N ILE A 104 7.53 0.76 2.51
CA ILE A 104 6.26 0.90 3.26
C ILE A 104 6.53 1.49 4.64
N ARG A 105 7.60 1.07 5.33
CA ARG A 105 7.98 1.64 6.64
C ARG A 105 8.34 3.12 6.52
N ASP A 106 9.10 3.50 5.50
CA ASP A 106 9.46 4.90 5.24
C ASP A 106 8.19 5.75 4.97
N ALA A 107 7.21 5.21 4.25
CA ALA A 107 5.91 5.85 4.04
C ALA A 107 5.13 6.05 5.36
N ILE A 108 5.07 5.03 6.23
CA ILE A 108 4.44 5.12 7.56
C ILE A 108 5.10 6.26 8.37
N ILE A 109 6.44 6.30 8.41
CA ILE A 109 7.19 7.33 9.13
C ILE A 109 6.89 8.72 8.56
N ALA A 110 6.89 8.86 7.22
CA ALA A 110 6.62 10.13 6.56
C ALA A 110 5.19 10.65 6.87
N ILE A 111 4.20 9.76 6.88
CA ILE A 111 2.82 10.11 7.24
C ILE A 111 2.72 10.50 8.72
N ASN A 112 3.44 9.81 9.61
CA ASN A 112 3.45 10.15 11.04
C ASN A 112 4.11 11.51 11.33
N CYS A 113 4.99 11.98 10.44
CA CYS A 113 5.58 13.31 10.50
C CYS A 113 4.74 14.38 9.81
N SER A 114 3.65 14.02 9.13
CA SER A 114 2.78 14.93 8.39
C SER A 114 1.59 15.39 9.23
N GLU A 115 1.17 16.64 9.03
CA GLU A 115 -0.08 17.18 9.57
C GLU A 115 -1.30 16.86 8.67
N ASN A 116 -1.08 16.16 7.55
CA ASN A 116 -2.14 15.78 6.63
C ASN A 116 -3.17 14.87 7.33
N LYS A 117 -4.44 15.22 7.21
CA LYS A 117 -5.55 14.42 7.78
C LYS A 117 -5.82 13.16 6.97
N GLU A 118 -5.55 13.19 5.68
CA GLU A 118 -5.63 12.03 4.79
C GLU A 118 -4.37 11.18 5.00
N ARG A 119 -4.53 10.02 5.59
CA ARG A 119 -3.44 9.11 5.95
C ARG A 119 -3.56 7.86 5.11
N LYS A 120 -2.85 7.81 3.99
CA LYS A 120 -3.00 6.76 2.99
C LYS A 120 -1.66 6.26 2.47
N ILE A 121 -1.56 4.95 2.28
CA ILE A 121 -0.49 4.28 1.54
C ILE A 121 -1.13 3.43 0.45
N LYS A 122 -0.60 3.52 -0.78
CA LYS A 122 -0.98 2.62 -1.87
C LYS A 122 0.27 2.02 -2.49
N VAL A 123 0.35 0.71 -2.47
CA VAL A 123 1.39 -0.04 -3.18
C VAL A 123 0.80 -0.59 -4.46
N VAL A 124 1.48 -0.37 -5.58
CA VAL A 124 1.04 -0.86 -6.90
C VAL A 124 2.19 -1.63 -7.54
N LEU A 125 1.91 -2.86 -7.92
CA LEU A 125 2.79 -3.69 -8.73
C LEU A 125 2.13 -3.85 -10.09
N ASP A 126 2.66 -3.17 -11.10
CA ASP A 126 2.11 -3.14 -12.46
C ASP A 126 3.17 -3.32 -13.54
N LYS A 127 2.73 -3.35 -14.79
CA LYS A 127 3.56 -3.31 -15.98
C LYS A 127 3.20 -2.08 -16.82
N GLU A 128 4.21 -1.29 -17.19
CA GLU A 128 4.08 -0.18 -18.10
C GLU A 128 5.18 -0.27 -19.16
N ASP A 129 4.82 -0.17 -20.46
CA ASP A 129 5.74 -0.29 -21.58
C ASP A 129 6.64 -1.55 -21.54
N ASN A 130 6.06 -2.69 -21.16
CA ASN A 130 6.74 -3.97 -20.92
C ASN A 130 7.76 -3.97 -19.76
N ASN A 131 7.82 -2.93 -18.94
CA ASN A 131 8.65 -2.88 -17.74
C ASN A 131 7.82 -3.15 -16.50
N TYR A 132 8.30 -4.00 -15.61
CA TYR A 132 7.72 -4.15 -14.28
C TYR A 132 7.99 -2.91 -13.46
N GLN A 133 7.01 -2.49 -12.67
CA GLN A 133 7.11 -1.38 -11.75
C GLN A 133 6.57 -1.74 -10.38
N ILE A 134 7.19 -1.17 -9.36
CA ILE A 134 6.69 -1.17 -7.98
C ILE A 134 6.57 0.30 -7.57
N LYS A 135 5.36 0.72 -7.25
CA LYS A 135 5.05 2.11 -6.92
C LYS A 135 4.55 2.19 -5.48
N PHE A 136 5.14 3.06 -4.68
CA PHE A 136 4.76 3.32 -3.31
C PHE A 136 4.26 4.76 -3.22
N TYR A 137 2.95 4.94 -3.11
CA TYR A 137 2.30 6.24 -2.93
C TYR A 137 2.02 6.47 -1.45
N ASP A 138 2.25 7.66 -0.95
CA ASP A 138 1.90 8.04 0.41
C ASP A 138 1.46 9.51 0.52
N THR A 139 0.79 9.83 1.64
CA THR A 139 0.30 11.19 1.96
C THR A 139 1.18 11.87 3.02
N GLY A 140 2.42 11.42 3.18
CA GLY A 140 3.35 11.94 4.16
C GLY A 140 4.02 13.25 3.74
N ILE A 141 5.00 13.67 4.53
CA ILE A 141 5.83 14.84 4.22
C ILE A 141 6.66 14.59 2.96
N GLU A 142 6.97 15.66 2.26
CA GLU A 142 7.86 15.66 1.10
C GLU A 142 9.28 15.24 1.46
N PHE A 143 10.07 14.90 0.45
CA PHE A 143 11.50 14.64 0.67
C PHE A 143 12.26 15.93 0.93
N GLU A 144 13.18 15.90 1.91
CA GLU A 144 14.15 16.97 2.05
C GLU A 144 15.07 17.02 0.82
N ILE A 145 15.32 18.21 0.29
CA ILE A 145 16.18 18.38 -0.90
C ILE A 145 17.58 17.84 -0.65
N GLU A 146 18.08 17.94 0.58
CA GLU A 146 19.36 17.32 0.96
C GLU A 146 19.34 15.79 0.77
N THR A 147 18.22 15.13 1.05
CA THR A 147 18.04 13.69 0.82
C THR A 147 18.01 13.38 -0.68
N LEU A 148 17.25 14.16 -1.45
CA LEU A 148 17.17 14.02 -2.91
C LEU A 148 18.55 14.22 -3.57
N SER A 149 19.38 15.13 -3.05
CA SER A 149 20.74 15.37 -3.58
C SER A 149 21.71 14.21 -3.37
N LYS A 150 21.36 13.25 -2.54
CA LYS A 150 22.18 12.07 -2.20
C LYS A 150 21.70 10.77 -2.84
N LEU A 151 20.69 10.84 -3.72
CA LEU A 151 20.17 9.66 -4.40
C LEU A 151 21.29 8.90 -5.13
N GLY A 152 21.35 7.61 -4.91
CA GLY A 152 22.37 6.73 -5.49
C GLY A 152 23.79 6.89 -4.98
N LEU A 153 24.08 7.79 -4.04
CA LEU A 153 25.44 8.13 -3.62
C LEU A 153 25.80 7.65 -2.23
N LYS A 154 24.98 7.97 -1.25
CA LYS A 154 25.28 7.81 0.16
C LYS A 154 24.03 7.53 0.95
N ARG A 155 24.25 7.04 2.18
CA ARG A 155 23.21 6.95 3.19
C ARG A 155 22.54 8.31 3.37
N ALA A 156 21.25 8.37 3.07
CA ALA A 156 20.41 9.55 3.19
C ALA A 156 19.12 9.19 3.92
N THR A 157 18.64 10.08 4.78
CA THR A 157 17.35 9.92 5.46
C THR A 157 16.78 11.29 5.79
N THR A 158 15.49 11.47 5.54
CA THR A 158 14.70 12.61 6.00
C THR A 158 14.28 12.49 7.47
N HIS A 159 14.43 11.30 8.07
CA HIS A 159 13.83 10.99 9.37
C HIS A 159 14.87 10.77 10.47
N LYS A 160 16.01 11.47 10.46
CA LYS A 160 17.04 11.35 11.50
C LYS A 160 16.51 11.59 12.91
N ALA A 161 15.63 12.57 13.08
CA ALA A 161 15.03 12.91 14.37
C ALA A 161 13.99 11.89 14.86
N THR A 162 13.43 11.09 13.96
CA THR A 162 12.34 10.12 14.23
C THR A 162 12.78 8.67 14.09
N GLY A 163 14.09 8.41 14.02
CA GLY A 163 14.65 7.05 13.97
C GLY A 163 14.92 6.50 12.57
N GLY A 164 14.76 7.30 11.52
CA GLY A 164 15.11 6.91 10.16
C GLY A 164 16.64 6.68 10.04
N SER A 165 17.03 5.43 9.73
CA SER A 165 18.44 5.04 9.65
C SER A 165 19.11 5.40 8.32
N GLY A 166 18.33 5.66 7.27
CA GLY A 166 18.78 5.83 5.88
C GLY A 166 19.34 4.54 5.25
N ILE A 167 19.24 3.40 5.95
CA ILE A 167 19.72 2.11 5.47
C ILE A 167 18.82 1.58 4.37
N GLY A 168 17.50 1.82 4.45
CA GLY A 168 16.52 1.35 3.46
C GLY A 168 16.85 1.82 2.05
N PHE A 169 17.15 3.11 1.88
CA PHE A 169 17.57 3.64 0.57
C PHE A 169 18.91 3.07 0.09
N MET A 170 19.88 2.83 0.99
CA MET A 170 21.16 2.21 0.60
C MET A 170 20.96 0.80 0.06
N THR A 171 20.20 -0.02 0.78
CA THR A 171 19.87 -1.39 0.34
C THR A 171 19.15 -1.37 -0.99
N THR A 172 18.24 -0.40 -1.18
CA THR A 172 17.55 -0.18 -2.45
C THR A 172 18.54 0.17 -3.57
N PHE A 173 19.46 1.12 -3.39
CA PHE A 173 20.43 1.50 -4.43
C PHE A 173 21.32 0.35 -4.88
N GLU A 174 21.81 -0.47 -3.96
CA GLU A 174 22.59 -1.66 -4.30
C GLU A 174 21.73 -2.65 -5.12
N THR A 175 20.49 -2.86 -4.71
CA THR A 175 19.55 -3.75 -5.41
C THR A 175 19.23 -3.18 -6.81
N LEU A 176 18.93 -1.88 -6.93
CA LEU A 176 18.65 -1.23 -8.22
C LEU A 176 19.82 -1.39 -9.19
N LYS A 177 21.05 -1.19 -8.71
CA LYS A 177 22.25 -1.37 -9.51
C LYS A 177 22.41 -2.81 -9.99
N GLN A 178 22.19 -3.80 -9.14
CA GLN A 178 22.27 -5.22 -9.47
C GLN A 178 21.19 -5.62 -10.48
N CYS A 179 19.98 -5.12 -10.32
CA CYS A 179 18.83 -5.41 -11.17
C CYS A 179 18.71 -4.48 -12.39
N LYS A 180 19.63 -3.51 -12.54
CA LYS A 180 19.60 -2.45 -13.57
C LYS A 180 18.24 -1.74 -13.62
N ALA A 181 17.65 -1.51 -12.43
CA ALA A 181 16.37 -0.83 -12.28
C ALA A 181 16.58 0.67 -12.03
N SER A 182 15.65 1.49 -12.48
CA SER A 182 15.60 2.94 -12.26
C SER A 182 14.77 3.28 -11.04
N LEU A 183 15.11 4.38 -10.37
CA LEU A 183 14.35 4.97 -9.28
C LEU A 183 13.76 6.30 -9.74
N ILE A 184 12.46 6.43 -9.60
CA ILE A 184 11.74 7.66 -9.92
C ILE A 184 11.05 8.13 -8.63
N ILE A 185 11.28 9.37 -8.25
CA ILE A 185 10.58 10.05 -7.17
C ILE A 185 9.63 11.06 -7.81
N GLU A 186 8.37 10.98 -7.40
CA GLU A 186 7.35 11.93 -7.82
C GLU A 186 6.81 12.68 -6.62
N GLU A 187 6.64 13.99 -6.73
CA GLU A 187 6.03 14.84 -5.71
C GLU A 187 4.90 15.65 -6.34
N TYR A 188 3.75 15.69 -5.66
CA TYR A 188 2.50 16.24 -6.17
C TYR A 188 1.98 17.37 -5.28
N SER A 189 1.48 18.48 -5.87
CA SER A 189 0.88 19.59 -5.13
C SER A 189 -0.61 19.39 -4.84
N ASP A 190 -1.34 18.75 -5.77
CA ASP A 190 -2.81 18.75 -5.78
C ASP A 190 -3.43 17.38 -6.07
N LEU A 191 -2.73 16.29 -5.74
CA LEU A 191 -3.24 14.93 -5.92
C LEU A 191 -3.65 14.29 -4.60
N GLU A 192 -4.32 13.13 -4.68
CA GLU A 192 -4.72 12.33 -3.52
C GLU A 192 -3.52 11.93 -2.64
N TYR A 193 -2.36 11.71 -3.25
CA TYR A 193 -1.10 11.41 -2.58
C TYR A 193 -0.13 12.58 -2.71
N THR A 194 0.74 12.77 -1.74
CA THR A 194 1.75 13.85 -1.77
C THR A 194 2.97 13.46 -2.58
N LYS A 195 3.30 12.17 -2.61
CA LYS A 195 4.46 11.67 -3.34
C LYS A 195 4.34 10.21 -3.72
N ALA A 196 5.23 9.79 -4.60
CA ALA A 196 5.47 8.38 -4.92
C ALA A 196 6.97 8.07 -5.02
N VAL A 197 7.33 6.85 -4.63
CA VAL A 197 8.61 6.22 -4.95
C VAL A 197 8.33 5.09 -5.93
N ILE A 198 8.93 5.15 -7.11
CA ILE A 198 8.69 4.20 -8.20
C ILE A 198 9.99 3.50 -8.54
N ILE A 199 9.97 2.18 -8.55
CA ILE A 199 11.07 1.33 -8.99
C ILE A 199 10.67 0.71 -10.31
N LYS A 200 11.40 1.05 -11.38
CA LYS A 200 11.14 0.59 -12.75
C LYS A 200 12.26 -0.33 -13.23
N PHE A 201 11.94 -1.57 -13.57
CA PHE A 201 12.90 -2.57 -14.04
C PHE A 201 13.12 -2.44 -15.55
N ASP A 202 13.73 -1.33 -15.97
CA ASP A 202 13.90 -0.88 -17.36
C ASP A 202 15.30 -1.13 -17.95
N ASN A 203 16.20 -1.75 -17.18
CA ASN A 203 17.61 -1.99 -17.52
C ASN A 203 18.48 -0.73 -17.69
N LYS A 204 18.04 0.45 -17.19
CA LYS A 204 18.76 1.73 -17.35
C LYS A 204 19.53 2.15 -16.10
N ASN A 205 19.02 1.85 -14.89
CA ASN A 205 19.58 2.27 -13.60
C ASN A 205 19.74 3.80 -13.52
N GLU A 206 18.68 4.52 -13.90
CA GLU A 206 18.59 5.98 -13.82
C GLU A 206 17.94 6.43 -12.53
N TYR A 207 18.26 7.66 -12.12
CA TYR A 207 17.61 8.36 -11.00
C TYR A 207 16.86 9.56 -11.53
N ARG A 208 15.54 9.62 -11.30
CA ARG A 208 14.67 10.70 -11.78
C ARG A 208 13.88 11.32 -10.64
N ILE A 209 13.65 12.62 -10.72
CA ILE A 209 12.80 13.36 -9.81
C ILE A 209 11.82 14.18 -10.65
N HIS A 210 10.54 13.86 -10.54
CA HIS A 210 9.44 14.64 -11.11
C HIS A 210 8.74 15.36 -9.95
N SER A 211 8.86 16.68 -9.89
CA SER A 211 8.37 17.42 -8.73
C SER A 211 7.79 18.77 -9.15
N TYR A 212 6.67 19.16 -8.55
CA TYR A 212 6.12 20.50 -8.70
C TYR A 212 7.10 21.60 -8.23
N ARG A 213 8.10 21.26 -7.43
CA ARG A 213 9.19 22.16 -6.99
C ARG A 213 10.52 21.89 -7.70
N ALA A 214 10.47 21.35 -8.95
CA ALA A 214 11.65 20.97 -9.72
C ALA A 214 12.69 22.09 -9.86
N GLU A 215 12.27 23.34 -10.05
CA GLU A 215 13.18 24.48 -10.15
C GLU A 215 13.96 24.74 -8.86
N GLU A 216 13.34 24.62 -7.69
CA GLU A 216 14.03 24.70 -6.41
C GLU A 216 15.05 23.58 -6.25
N ILE A 217 14.65 22.35 -6.63
CA ILE A 217 15.51 21.16 -6.55
C ILE A 217 16.71 21.31 -7.49
N LYS A 218 16.52 21.73 -8.75
CA LYS A 218 17.59 21.98 -9.73
C LYS A 218 18.62 23.01 -9.22
N ASN A 219 18.15 24.05 -8.54
CA ASN A 219 19.05 25.10 -8.01
C ASN A 219 19.99 24.57 -6.90
N LYS A 220 19.54 23.56 -6.15
CA LYS A 220 20.29 22.97 -5.02
C LYS A 220 21.05 21.70 -5.38
N ILE A 221 20.56 20.93 -6.35
CA ILE A 221 21.19 19.69 -6.81
C ILE A 221 21.93 19.95 -8.12
N LYS A 222 23.26 19.82 -8.09
CA LYS A 222 24.10 19.97 -9.29
C LYS A 222 24.68 18.64 -9.77
N ASP A 223 24.11 17.53 -9.36
CA ASP A 223 24.54 16.20 -9.77
C ASP A 223 23.88 15.80 -11.08
N ASN A 224 24.63 15.77 -12.17
CA ASN A 224 24.15 15.45 -13.52
C ASN A 224 23.68 13.99 -13.68
N ARG A 225 23.82 13.14 -12.66
CA ARG A 225 23.31 11.77 -12.66
C ARG A 225 21.85 11.69 -12.28
N ILE A 226 21.29 12.73 -11.68
CA ILE A 226 19.90 12.83 -11.29
C ILE A 226 19.18 13.69 -12.35
N ILE A 227 18.22 13.09 -13.02
CA ILE A 227 17.37 13.79 -14.00
C ILE A 227 16.22 14.44 -13.20
N ILE A 228 16.08 15.76 -13.32
CA ILE A 228 15.06 16.52 -12.59
C ILE A 228 14.13 17.18 -13.61
N GLU A 229 12.83 16.87 -13.53
CA GLU A 229 11.77 17.32 -14.41
C GLU A 229 10.62 17.97 -13.66
#